data_01e07bacb1acd0a9219bc5f864aca942
#
_entry.id   01e07bacb1acd0a9219bc5f864aca942
#
_cell.length_a   1.000
_cell.length_b   1.000
_cell.length_c   1.000
_cell.angle_alpha   90.00
_cell.angle_beta   90.00
_cell.angle_gamma   90.00
#
_symmetry.space_group_name_H-M   'P 1'
#
loop_
_entity.id
_entity.type
_entity.pdbx_description
1 polymer ?
#
loop_
_entity_poly.entity_id
_entity_poly.type
_entity_poly.pdbx_seq_one_letter_code
_entity_poly.pdbx_strand_id
1 'polypeptide(L)'
;MSHSTEHNSRPEQSATLFIAASETDSNLYYATRFIAPDPFIYLEVKGERLMVMSDLEVDRARNQATVDRVLSYSELERRAKSQGVKDPGTIDVIHLVLQDAGLKDILVPPTFPFLHASRLQEMGYRLRTKRDPFYEQRVMKSDEEVRHIEAAQRATETAVAAAHQHLRRAEIRDNVLWLDGEILTSERVKKLIKIGRAHV
;
A
#
# COMPACT_ATOMS: atom_id res chain seq x y z
N MET A 1 11.38 32.13 -20.59
CA MET A 1 10.21 31.23 -20.32
C MET A 1 10.36 30.73 -18.89
N SER A 2 9.64 31.39 -17.98
CA SER A 2 9.73 31.11 -16.54
C SER A 2 8.85 29.92 -16.22
N HIS A 3 9.44 28.78 -15.87
CA HIS A 3 8.70 27.66 -15.29
C HIS A 3 8.34 28.02 -13.85
N SER A 4 7.09 28.44 -13.66
CA SER A 4 6.48 28.55 -12.34
C SER A 4 6.36 27.14 -11.76
N THR A 5 7.21 26.80 -10.82
CA THR A 5 7.04 25.66 -9.94
C THR A 5 5.83 25.95 -9.05
N GLU A 6 4.65 25.48 -9.45
CA GLU A 6 3.51 25.40 -8.53
C GLU A 6 3.89 24.46 -7.39
N HIS A 7 4.30 25.06 -6.29
CA HIS A 7 4.39 24.37 -5.00
C HIS A 7 2.97 23.97 -4.60
N ASN A 8 2.61 22.71 -4.86
CA ASN A 8 1.31 22.12 -4.51
C ASN A 8 1.29 21.81 -3.00
N SER A 9 1.41 22.88 -2.19
CA SER A 9 1.28 22.81 -0.74
C SER A 9 -0.15 22.34 -0.41
N ARG A 10 -0.27 21.32 0.44
CA ARG A 10 -1.57 20.93 1.03
C ARG A 10 -2.21 22.18 1.65
N PRO A 11 -3.43 22.56 1.30
CA PRO A 11 -4.13 23.55 2.10
C PRO A 11 -4.35 22.94 3.49
N GLU A 12 -4.06 23.70 4.54
CA GLU A 12 -4.15 23.31 5.96
C GLU A 12 -5.51 22.73 6.40
N GLN A 13 -6.51 22.74 5.52
CA GLN A 13 -7.89 22.34 5.78
C GLN A 13 -8.38 21.16 4.90
N SER A 14 -7.50 20.38 4.28
CA SER A 14 -7.91 19.22 3.49
C SER A 14 -7.60 17.91 4.18
N ALA A 15 -8.54 16.94 4.10
CA ALA A 15 -8.26 15.55 4.45
C ALA A 15 -7.52 14.85 3.32
N THR A 16 -6.66 13.87 3.65
CA THR A 16 -6.17 12.88 2.70
C THR A 16 -6.98 11.60 2.86
N LEU A 17 -7.41 10.98 1.77
CA LEU A 17 -8.21 9.76 1.81
C LEU A 17 -7.67 8.71 0.83
N PHE A 18 -7.48 7.49 1.33
CA PHE A 18 -7.21 6.29 0.54
C PHE A 18 -8.25 5.21 0.82
N ILE A 19 -8.58 4.44 -0.21
CA ILE A 19 -9.33 3.17 -0.13
C ILE A 19 -8.58 2.19 -1.02
N ALA A 20 -7.74 1.36 -0.44
CA ALA A 20 -6.91 0.41 -1.17
C ALA A 20 -6.38 -0.69 -0.22
N ALA A 21 -5.86 -1.76 -0.79
CA ALA A 21 -5.05 -2.75 -0.10
C ALA A 21 -3.60 -2.27 -0.04
N SER A 22 -3.02 -2.17 1.14
CA SER A 22 -1.64 -1.66 1.29
C SER A 22 -0.57 -2.62 0.76
N GLU A 23 -0.91 -3.90 0.54
CA GLU A 23 -0.03 -4.87 -0.13
C GLU A 23 0.27 -4.45 -1.58
N THR A 24 -0.65 -3.76 -2.24
CA THR A 24 -0.52 -3.32 -3.64
C THR A 24 -0.40 -1.81 -3.79
N ASP A 25 -0.73 -1.02 -2.77
CA ASP A 25 -0.58 0.43 -2.77
C ASP A 25 0.58 0.88 -1.89
N SER A 26 1.69 1.22 -2.52
CA SER A 26 2.92 1.61 -1.83
C SER A 26 2.84 2.97 -1.11
N ASN A 27 1.90 3.86 -1.48
CA ASN A 27 1.65 5.10 -0.74
C ASN A 27 0.95 4.80 0.57
N LEU A 28 -0.06 3.93 0.51
CA LEU A 28 -0.80 3.52 1.69
C LEU A 28 0.08 2.73 2.67
N TYR A 29 0.91 1.79 2.16
CA TYR A 29 1.90 1.12 2.99
C TYR A 29 2.88 2.10 3.64
N TYR A 30 3.39 3.08 2.87
CA TYR A 30 4.28 4.10 3.41
C TYR A 30 3.65 4.91 4.55
N ALA A 31 2.38 5.29 4.38
CA ALA A 31 1.65 6.08 5.39
C ALA A 31 1.35 5.31 6.68
N THR A 32 1.12 4.00 6.57
CA THR A 32 0.61 3.18 7.68
C THR A 32 1.64 2.21 8.24
N ARG A 33 2.67 1.84 7.47
CA ARG A 33 3.62 0.74 7.74
C ARG A 33 2.93 -0.59 8.05
N PHE A 34 1.70 -0.75 7.59
CA PHE A 34 0.85 -1.90 7.82
C PHE A 34 0.51 -2.59 6.49
N ILE A 35 0.74 -3.90 6.40
CA ILE A 35 0.42 -4.70 5.21
C ILE A 35 -0.93 -5.37 5.42
N ALA A 36 -1.89 -5.08 4.53
CA ALA A 36 -3.18 -5.76 4.47
C ALA A 36 -3.50 -6.13 3.01
N PRO A 37 -3.95 -7.38 2.77
CA PRO A 37 -4.34 -7.84 1.43
C PRO A 37 -5.69 -7.27 0.99
N ASP A 38 -6.56 -6.96 1.95
CA ASP A 38 -7.89 -6.39 1.70
C ASP A 38 -7.87 -4.86 1.76
N PRO A 39 -8.69 -4.19 0.95
CA PRO A 39 -8.83 -2.74 1.00
C PRO A 39 -9.37 -2.26 2.36
N PHE A 40 -8.78 -1.18 2.87
CA PHE A 40 -9.23 -0.47 4.04
C PHE A 40 -9.26 1.03 3.81
N ILE A 41 -9.87 1.77 4.73
CA ILE A 41 -9.95 3.23 4.65
C ILE A 41 -8.81 3.82 5.48
N TYR A 42 -8.06 4.74 4.87
CA TYR A 42 -7.08 5.56 5.56
C TYR A 42 -7.42 7.03 5.35
N LEU A 43 -7.44 7.78 6.43
CA LEU A 43 -7.61 9.22 6.43
C LEU A 43 -6.46 9.90 7.17
N GLU A 44 -6.02 11.03 6.65
CA GLU A 44 -5.20 11.97 7.39
C GLU A 44 -5.98 13.28 7.51
N VAL A 45 -6.35 13.64 8.72
CA VAL A 45 -7.27 14.72 9.05
C VAL A 45 -6.60 15.63 10.07
N LYS A 46 -6.33 16.89 9.69
CA LYS A 46 -5.65 17.87 10.57
C LYS A 46 -4.33 17.35 11.16
N GLY A 47 -3.59 16.55 10.41
CA GLY A 47 -2.34 15.93 10.83
C GLY A 47 -2.50 14.63 11.62
N GLU A 48 -3.70 14.25 12.04
CA GLU A 48 -3.99 12.96 12.67
C GLU A 48 -4.21 11.88 11.60
N ARG A 49 -3.52 10.75 11.73
CA ARG A 49 -3.59 9.59 10.81
C ARG A 49 -4.54 8.55 11.38
N LEU A 50 -5.56 8.23 10.62
CA LEU A 50 -6.65 7.36 11.01
C LEU A 50 -6.73 6.17 10.07
N MET A 51 -6.95 4.97 10.60
CA MET A 51 -7.31 3.78 9.82
C MET A 51 -8.68 3.30 10.26
N VAL A 52 -9.54 2.91 9.30
CA VAL A 52 -10.79 2.20 9.58
C VAL A 52 -10.63 0.77 9.08
N MET A 53 -10.69 -0.18 9.99
CA MET A 53 -10.40 -1.58 9.74
C MET A 53 -11.61 -2.46 10.02
N SER A 54 -11.70 -3.61 9.33
CA SER A 54 -12.64 -4.67 9.68
C SER A 54 -12.34 -5.23 11.07
N ASP A 55 -13.33 -5.85 11.70
CA ASP A 55 -13.16 -6.43 13.04
C ASP A 55 -12.12 -7.57 13.06
N LEU A 56 -11.86 -8.21 11.92
CA LEU A 56 -10.83 -9.25 11.78
C LEU A 56 -9.40 -8.69 11.87
N GLU A 57 -9.19 -7.45 11.47
CA GLU A 57 -7.87 -6.82 11.31
C GLU A 57 -7.61 -5.70 12.32
N VAL A 58 -8.63 -5.23 13.03
CA VAL A 58 -8.55 -4.03 13.89
C VAL A 58 -7.50 -4.18 15.00
N ASP A 59 -7.41 -5.34 15.64
CA ASP A 59 -6.45 -5.56 16.72
C ASP A 59 -5.02 -5.72 16.18
N ARG A 60 -4.85 -6.37 15.03
CA ARG A 60 -3.57 -6.44 14.35
C ARG A 60 -3.09 -5.05 13.94
N ALA A 61 -3.99 -4.23 13.39
CA ALA A 61 -3.67 -2.86 13.00
C ALA A 61 -3.31 -1.98 14.20
N ARG A 62 -4.02 -2.09 15.33
CA ARG A 62 -3.68 -1.37 16.58
C ARG A 62 -2.28 -1.68 17.10
N ASN A 63 -1.82 -2.91 16.92
CA ASN A 63 -0.51 -3.35 17.40
C ASN A 63 0.64 -3.11 16.42
N GLN A 64 0.39 -3.04 15.12
CA GLN A 64 1.43 -3.05 14.09
C GLN A 64 1.48 -1.78 13.24
N ALA A 65 0.36 -1.06 13.07
CA ALA A 65 0.32 0.11 12.21
C ALA A 65 0.97 1.34 12.86
N THR A 66 1.59 2.16 12.04
CA THR A 66 2.16 3.45 12.46
C THR A 66 1.16 4.56 12.15
N VAL A 67 0.07 4.60 12.90
CA VAL A 67 -1.01 5.60 12.80
C VAL A 67 -1.42 6.08 14.18
N ASP A 68 -2.14 7.20 14.24
CA ASP A 68 -2.55 7.78 15.53
C ASP A 68 -3.79 7.08 16.10
N ARG A 69 -4.71 6.63 15.22
CA ARG A 69 -5.93 5.91 15.63
C ARG A 69 -6.33 4.81 14.66
N VAL A 70 -6.80 3.70 15.22
CA VAL A 70 -7.45 2.62 14.46
C VAL A 70 -8.90 2.50 14.92
N LEU A 71 -9.83 2.71 14.00
CA LEU A 71 -11.27 2.67 14.22
C LEU A 71 -11.85 1.35 13.69
N SER A 72 -12.85 0.81 14.37
CA SER A 72 -13.59 -0.35 13.87
C SER A 72 -14.63 0.09 12.84
N TYR A 73 -14.65 -0.59 11.69
CA TYR A 73 -15.63 -0.34 10.64
C TYR A 73 -17.06 -0.61 11.15
N SER A 74 -17.27 -1.70 11.87
CA SER A 74 -18.58 -2.07 12.40
C SER A 74 -19.09 -1.13 13.48
N GLU A 75 -18.19 -0.49 14.26
CA GLU A 75 -18.58 0.55 15.21
C GLU A 75 -19.08 1.81 14.50
N LEU A 76 -18.39 2.25 13.45
CA LEU A 76 -18.81 3.39 12.64
C LEU A 76 -20.10 3.08 11.87
N GLU A 77 -20.24 1.87 11.35
CA GLU A 77 -21.47 1.41 10.70
C GLU A 77 -22.66 1.44 11.66
N ARG A 78 -22.50 0.95 12.91
CA ARG A 78 -23.54 1.03 13.95
C ARG A 78 -23.90 2.48 14.29
N ARG A 79 -22.90 3.37 14.32
CA ARG A 79 -23.12 4.80 14.55
C ARG A 79 -23.92 5.42 13.40
N ALA A 80 -23.59 5.09 12.13
CA ALA A 80 -24.36 5.55 10.97
C ALA A 80 -25.84 5.08 11.05
N LYS A 81 -26.06 3.80 11.41
CA LYS A 81 -27.42 3.25 11.63
C LYS A 81 -28.18 4.03 12.70
N SER A 82 -27.53 4.37 13.80
CA SER A 82 -28.16 5.16 14.87
C SER A 82 -28.52 6.59 14.44
N GLN A 83 -27.88 7.12 13.40
CA GLN A 83 -28.19 8.40 12.77
C GLN A 83 -29.23 8.31 11.64
N GLY A 84 -29.84 7.14 11.43
CA GLY A 84 -30.94 6.94 10.49
C GLY A 84 -30.52 6.42 9.11
N VAL A 85 -29.26 6.07 8.88
CA VAL A 85 -28.82 5.42 7.65
C VAL A 85 -29.25 3.94 7.70
N LYS A 86 -30.13 3.51 6.79
CA LYS A 86 -30.71 2.15 6.83
C LYS A 86 -29.68 1.05 6.57
N ASP A 87 -28.84 1.26 5.56
CA ASP A 87 -27.83 0.30 5.11
C ASP A 87 -26.51 1.06 4.84
N PRO A 88 -25.75 1.38 5.90
CA PRO A 88 -24.54 2.16 5.76
C PRO A 88 -23.45 1.38 5.05
N GLY A 89 -22.80 2.04 4.12
CA GLY A 89 -21.62 1.52 3.39
C GLY A 89 -20.36 2.33 3.67
N THR A 90 -19.32 2.01 2.91
CA THR A 90 -18.00 2.65 3.01
C THR A 90 -18.08 4.19 3.00
N ILE A 91 -18.94 4.75 2.16
CA ILE A 91 -19.07 6.21 2.04
C ILE A 91 -19.72 6.83 3.28
N ASP A 92 -20.69 6.17 3.88
CA ASP A 92 -21.33 6.66 5.10
C ASP A 92 -20.35 6.66 6.27
N VAL A 93 -19.51 5.63 6.36
CA VAL A 93 -18.42 5.54 7.34
C VAL A 93 -17.41 6.66 7.15
N ILE A 94 -16.98 6.93 5.92
CA ILE A 94 -16.06 8.02 5.59
C ILE A 94 -16.73 9.38 5.91
N HIS A 95 -18.00 9.54 5.54
CA HIS A 95 -18.77 10.75 5.81
C HIS A 95 -18.80 11.09 7.29
N LEU A 96 -19.03 10.11 8.17
CA LEU A 96 -19.01 10.32 9.62
C LEU A 96 -17.68 10.90 10.10
N VAL A 97 -16.55 10.32 9.66
CA VAL A 97 -15.23 10.78 10.08
C VAL A 97 -14.93 12.19 9.58
N LEU A 98 -15.28 12.49 8.32
CA LEU A 98 -15.09 13.81 7.73
C LEU A 98 -16.00 14.86 8.35
N GLN A 99 -17.23 14.48 8.69
CA GLN A 99 -18.21 15.36 9.36
C GLN A 99 -17.73 15.74 10.76
N ASP A 100 -17.24 14.77 11.54
CA ASP A 100 -16.66 15.01 12.86
C ASP A 100 -15.46 15.99 12.79
N ALA A 101 -14.70 15.93 11.71
CA ALA A 101 -13.57 16.83 11.47
C ALA A 101 -13.97 18.21 10.92
N GLY A 102 -15.19 18.36 10.41
CA GLY A 102 -15.68 19.58 9.77
C GLY A 102 -15.00 19.89 8.43
N LEU A 103 -14.53 18.87 7.70
CA LEU A 103 -13.78 19.03 6.45
C LEU A 103 -14.65 18.73 5.23
N LYS A 104 -14.42 19.49 4.15
CA LYS A 104 -15.10 19.32 2.86
C LYS A 104 -14.13 19.13 1.69
N ASP A 105 -12.87 19.48 1.87
CA ASP A 105 -11.82 19.27 0.85
C ASP A 105 -11.08 17.94 1.11
N ILE A 106 -10.99 17.11 0.07
CA ILE A 106 -10.38 15.78 0.16
C ILE A 106 -9.33 15.65 -0.93
N LEU A 107 -8.13 15.26 -0.54
CA LEU A 107 -7.03 14.89 -1.43
C LEU A 107 -6.99 13.37 -1.57
N VAL A 108 -7.06 12.88 -2.81
CA VAL A 108 -7.08 11.44 -3.11
C VAL A 108 -5.99 11.06 -4.11
N PRO A 109 -5.51 9.80 -4.12
CA PRO A 109 -4.61 9.32 -5.17
C PRO A 109 -5.34 9.19 -6.52
N PRO A 110 -4.62 9.16 -7.65
CA PRO A 110 -5.23 8.96 -8.97
C PRO A 110 -5.96 7.61 -9.12
N THR A 111 -5.59 6.63 -8.30
CA THR A 111 -6.19 5.29 -8.25
C THR A 111 -7.45 5.22 -7.38
N PHE A 112 -7.90 6.35 -6.83
CA PHE A 112 -9.08 6.37 -5.95
C PHE A 112 -10.33 5.87 -6.69
N PRO A 113 -11.14 4.95 -6.10
CA PRO A 113 -12.26 4.35 -6.80
C PRO A 113 -13.30 5.38 -7.24
N PHE A 114 -13.61 5.43 -8.53
CA PHE A 114 -14.50 6.42 -9.13
C PHE A 114 -15.89 6.44 -8.50
N LEU A 115 -16.46 5.26 -8.19
CA LEU A 115 -17.76 5.18 -7.54
C LEU A 115 -17.79 5.93 -6.19
N HIS A 116 -16.75 5.76 -5.39
CA HIS A 116 -16.64 6.45 -4.10
C HIS A 116 -16.41 7.94 -4.28
N ALA A 117 -15.61 8.34 -5.27
CA ALA A 117 -15.41 9.74 -5.59
C ALA A 117 -16.73 10.44 -5.97
N SER A 118 -17.51 9.84 -6.88
CA SER A 118 -18.82 10.38 -7.30
C SER A 118 -19.79 10.53 -6.13
N ARG A 119 -19.87 9.51 -5.27
CA ARG A 119 -20.75 9.56 -4.10
C ARG A 119 -20.35 10.64 -3.10
N LEU A 120 -19.06 10.80 -2.83
CA LEU A 120 -18.58 11.89 -1.96
C LEU A 120 -18.88 13.27 -2.57
N GLN A 121 -18.76 13.43 -3.90
CA GLN A 121 -19.10 14.67 -4.59
C GLN A 121 -20.60 14.98 -4.51
N GLU A 122 -21.47 13.98 -4.67
CA GLU A 122 -22.92 14.10 -4.48
C GLU A 122 -23.26 14.57 -3.05
N MET A 123 -22.46 14.17 -2.04
CA MET A 123 -22.60 14.61 -0.64
C MET A 123 -21.96 15.99 -0.36
N GLY A 124 -21.47 16.66 -1.41
CA GLY A 124 -20.92 18.03 -1.33
C GLY A 124 -19.47 18.11 -0.90
N TYR A 125 -18.69 17.01 -0.99
CA TYR A 125 -17.25 17.05 -0.81
C TYR A 125 -16.55 17.48 -2.09
N ARG A 126 -15.45 18.23 -1.95
CA ARG A 126 -14.59 18.64 -3.06
C ARG A 126 -13.37 17.73 -3.12
N LEU A 127 -13.27 16.90 -4.14
CA LEU A 127 -12.15 15.98 -4.33
C LEU A 127 -11.11 16.58 -5.28
N ARG A 128 -9.85 16.47 -4.88
CA ARG A 128 -8.70 16.78 -5.72
C ARG A 128 -7.76 15.59 -5.77
N THR A 129 -7.15 15.34 -6.92
CA THR A 129 -6.17 14.29 -7.08
C THR A 129 -4.76 14.84 -6.96
N LYS A 130 -3.87 14.09 -6.29
CA LYS A 130 -2.43 14.33 -6.32
C LYS A 130 -1.75 13.16 -7.03
N ARG A 131 -0.91 13.46 -8.04
CA ARG A 131 -0.10 12.46 -8.74
C ARG A 131 1.05 11.97 -7.87
N ASP A 132 1.64 10.82 -8.24
CA ASP A 132 2.86 10.34 -7.60
C ASP A 132 4.06 11.28 -7.89
N PRO A 133 4.96 11.43 -6.90
CA PRO A 133 4.93 10.82 -5.58
C PRO A 133 3.88 11.49 -4.68
N PHE A 134 2.91 10.69 -4.20
CA PHE A 134 1.87 11.23 -3.31
C PHE A 134 2.48 11.77 -1.99
N TYR A 135 3.42 11.03 -1.43
CA TYR A 135 4.29 11.46 -0.33
C TYR A 135 5.69 11.75 -0.90
N GLU A 136 6.07 13.02 -0.99
CA GLU A 136 7.35 13.46 -1.56
C GLU A 136 8.55 12.90 -0.80
N GLN A 137 8.41 12.69 0.51
CA GLN A 137 9.42 12.09 1.36
C GLN A 137 9.86 10.68 0.90
N ARG A 138 9.01 9.96 0.17
CA ARG A 138 9.35 8.64 -0.41
C ARG A 138 10.47 8.68 -1.45
N VAL A 139 10.72 9.83 -2.05
CA VAL A 139 11.79 9.98 -3.05
C VAL A 139 13.15 9.79 -2.39
N MET A 140 13.34 10.36 -1.20
CA MET A 140 14.54 10.16 -0.39
C MET A 140 14.32 9.01 0.59
N LYS A 141 15.19 7.98 0.52
CA LYS A 141 15.09 6.81 1.38
C LYS A 141 15.75 7.10 2.73
N SER A 142 15.11 6.67 3.81
CA SER A 142 15.72 6.66 5.14
C SER A 142 16.83 5.60 5.22
N ASP A 143 17.72 5.73 6.21
CA ASP A 143 18.78 4.75 6.45
C ASP A 143 18.22 3.33 6.72
N GLU A 144 17.04 3.24 7.33
CA GLU A 144 16.36 1.98 7.57
C GLU A 144 15.85 1.37 6.25
N GLU A 145 15.21 2.17 5.41
CA GLU A 145 14.76 1.73 4.09
C GLU A 145 15.93 1.32 3.20
N VAL A 146 17.05 2.04 3.26
CA VAL A 146 18.30 1.66 2.56
C VAL A 146 18.78 0.28 3.04
N ARG A 147 18.87 0.05 4.36
CA ARG A 147 19.29 -1.27 4.89
C ARG A 147 18.38 -2.42 4.42
N HIS A 148 17.05 -2.19 4.37
CA HIS A 148 16.11 -3.20 3.87
C HIS A 148 16.28 -3.47 2.37
N ILE A 149 16.50 -2.41 1.56
CA ILE A 149 16.77 -2.53 0.13
C ILE A 149 18.07 -3.30 -0.11
N GLU A 150 19.15 -2.98 0.60
CA GLU A 150 20.43 -3.70 0.50
C GLU A 150 20.31 -5.16 0.91
N ALA A 151 19.56 -5.48 1.95
CA ALA A 151 19.32 -6.86 2.37
C ALA A 151 18.57 -7.65 1.28
N ALA A 152 17.52 -7.07 0.70
CA ALA A 152 16.77 -7.66 -0.39
C ALA A 152 17.64 -7.83 -1.66
N GLN A 153 18.50 -6.85 -1.96
CA GLN A 153 19.45 -6.91 -3.07
C GLN A 153 20.46 -8.04 -2.88
N ARG A 154 21.09 -8.14 -1.71
CA ARG A 154 22.04 -9.23 -1.39
C ARG A 154 21.39 -10.62 -1.54
N ALA A 155 20.16 -10.79 -1.04
CA ALA A 155 19.43 -12.04 -1.21
C ALA A 155 19.17 -12.37 -2.69
N THR A 156 18.86 -11.37 -3.49
CA THR A 156 18.64 -11.52 -4.94
C THR A 156 19.95 -11.89 -5.66
N GLU A 157 21.05 -11.21 -5.37
CA GLU A 157 22.37 -11.48 -5.95
C GLU A 157 22.85 -12.90 -5.62
N THR A 158 22.65 -13.34 -4.38
CA THR A 158 22.98 -14.71 -3.97
C THR A 158 22.20 -15.75 -4.76
N ALA A 159 20.89 -15.53 -4.94
CA ALA A 159 20.03 -16.42 -5.70
C ALA A 159 20.41 -16.48 -7.19
N VAL A 160 20.75 -15.34 -7.80
CA VAL A 160 21.22 -15.27 -9.19
C VAL A 160 22.57 -15.94 -9.34
N ALA A 161 23.51 -15.72 -8.41
CA ALA A 161 24.82 -16.35 -8.42
C ALA A 161 24.72 -17.90 -8.34
N ALA A 162 23.83 -18.41 -7.48
CA ALA A 162 23.57 -19.84 -7.38
C ALA A 162 23.03 -20.42 -8.71
N ALA A 163 22.04 -19.76 -9.33
CA ALA A 163 21.52 -20.17 -10.63
C ALA A 163 22.61 -20.18 -11.71
N HIS A 164 23.44 -19.15 -11.74
CA HIS A 164 24.56 -19.04 -12.69
C HIS A 164 25.61 -20.15 -12.50
N GLN A 165 25.93 -20.51 -11.24
CA GLN A 165 26.82 -21.64 -10.96
C GLN A 165 26.24 -22.96 -11.47
N HIS A 166 24.95 -23.22 -11.29
CA HIS A 166 24.31 -24.42 -11.82
C HIS A 166 24.32 -24.46 -13.35
N LEU A 167 24.04 -23.35 -14.01
CA LEU A 167 24.10 -23.25 -15.47
C LEU A 167 25.52 -23.48 -16.01
N ARG A 168 26.57 -22.97 -15.34
CA ARG A 168 27.98 -23.20 -15.74
C ARG A 168 28.42 -24.65 -15.59
N ARG A 169 27.84 -25.39 -14.65
CA ARG A 169 28.14 -26.81 -14.43
C ARG A 169 27.34 -27.72 -15.36
N ALA A 170 26.30 -27.19 -16.00
CA ALA A 170 25.45 -27.96 -16.88
C ALA A 170 26.21 -28.33 -18.16
N GLU A 171 26.03 -29.58 -18.61
CA GLU A 171 26.58 -30.10 -19.87
C GLU A 171 25.51 -29.99 -20.97
N ILE A 172 25.93 -29.70 -22.20
CA ILE A 172 25.02 -29.72 -23.37
C ILE A 172 25.10 -31.09 -24.02
N ARG A 173 24.00 -31.82 -24.07
CA ARG A 173 23.84 -33.09 -24.76
C ARG A 173 22.60 -33.03 -25.63
N ASP A 174 22.72 -33.33 -26.91
CA ASP A 174 21.60 -33.31 -27.88
C ASP A 174 20.74 -32.01 -27.82
N ASN A 175 21.40 -30.85 -27.78
CA ASN A 175 20.77 -29.52 -27.62
C ASN A 175 19.97 -29.32 -26.32
N VAL A 176 20.19 -30.14 -25.30
CA VAL A 176 19.54 -30.08 -24.01
C VAL A 176 20.58 -29.88 -22.90
N LEU A 177 20.28 -29.07 -21.91
CA LEU A 177 21.13 -28.90 -20.73
C LEU A 177 20.90 -30.04 -19.73
N TRP A 178 22.00 -30.63 -19.25
CA TRP A 178 22.01 -31.67 -18.24
C TRP A 178 22.80 -31.20 -17.01
N LEU A 179 22.27 -31.42 -15.83
CA LEU A 179 22.94 -31.12 -14.55
C LEU A 179 22.78 -32.32 -13.61
N ASP A 180 23.91 -32.85 -13.12
CA ASP A 180 23.97 -33.99 -12.20
C ASP A 180 23.17 -35.22 -12.69
N GLY A 181 23.27 -35.51 -14.01
CA GLY A 181 22.61 -36.66 -14.64
C GLY A 181 21.12 -36.47 -15.01
N GLU A 182 20.54 -35.29 -14.78
CA GLU A 182 19.16 -34.99 -15.12
C GLU A 182 19.05 -33.79 -16.04
N ILE A 183 17.95 -33.72 -16.81
CA ILE A 183 17.66 -32.54 -17.66
C ILE A 183 17.44 -31.30 -16.78
N LEU A 184 18.14 -30.22 -17.14
CA LEU A 184 17.98 -28.92 -16.46
C LEU A 184 16.87 -28.10 -17.15
N THR A 185 15.67 -28.20 -16.60
CA THR A 185 14.51 -27.41 -17.07
C THR A 185 14.43 -26.03 -16.39
N SER A 186 13.62 -25.13 -16.94
CA SER A 186 13.36 -23.82 -16.34
C SER A 186 12.73 -23.92 -14.94
N GLU A 187 11.87 -24.93 -14.72
CA GLU A 187 11.25 -25.22 -13.43
C GLU A 187 12.29 -25.65 -12.39
N ARG A 188 13.25 -26.47 -12.82
CA ARG A 188 14.36 -26.90 -11.95
C ARG A 188 15.25 -25.72 -11.56
N VAL A 189 15.59 -24.84 -12.51
CA VAL A 189 16.32 -23.59 -12.21
C VAL A 189 15.54 -22.72 -11.23
N LYS A 190 14.22 -22.51 -11.43
CA LYS A 190 13.38 -21.75 -10.49
C LYS A 190 13.37 -22.37 -9.09
N LYS A 191 13.37 -23.71 -8.98
CA LYS A 191 13.46 -24.40 -7.69
C LYS A 191 14.79 -24.14 -6.99
N LEU A 192 15.89 -24.20 -7.72
CA LEU A 192 17.25 -23.93 -7.21
C LEU A 192 17.38 -22.49 -6.70
N ILE A 193 16.81 -21.51 -7.42
CA ILE A 193 16.75 -20.10 -6.99
C ILE A 193 15.96 -19.94 -5.68
N LYS A 194 14.83 -20.64 -5.53
CA LYS A 194 14.03 -20.61 -4.31
C LYS A 194 14.77 -21.17 -3.10
N ILE A 195 15.53 -22.25 -3.28
CA ILE A 195 16.34 -22.85 -2.23
C ILE A 195 17.48 -21.89 -1.83
N GLY A 196 18.16 -21.26 -2.79
CA GLY A 196 19.19 -20.26 -2.53
C GLY A 196 18.70 -19.06 -1.70
N ARG A 197 17.43 -18.64 -1.87
CA ARG A 197 16.80 -17.60 -1.06
C ARG A 197 16.54 -18.00 0.40
N ALA A 198 16.35 -19.27 0.66
CA ALA A 198 16.04 -19.76 2.02
C ALA A 198 17.27 -19.84 2.92
N HIS A 199 18.47 -19.65 2.39
CA HIS A 199 19.76 -19.77 3.09
C HIS A 199 20.44 -18.41 3.33
N VAL A 200 19.74 -17.29 3.09
CA VAL A 200 20.15 -15.92 3.36
C VAL A 200 19.27 -15.32 4.46
#